data_669a422b0a9cb527a18da24e3dcd4544
#
_entry.id   669a422b0a9cb527a18da24e3dcd4544
#
_cell.length_a   1.000
_cell.length_b   1.000
_cell.length_c   1.000
_cell.angle_alpha   90.00
_cell.angle_beta   90.00
_cell.angle_gamma   90.00
#
_symmetry.space_group_name_H-M   'P 1'
#
loop_
_entity.id
_entity.type
_entity.pdbx_description
1 polymer ?
#
loop_
_entity_poly.entity_id
_entity_poly.type
_entity_poly.pdbx_seq_one_letter_code
_entity_poly.pdbx_strand_id
1 'polypeptide(L)'
;GYGDVGKGSAASLRQEGMIVKISEIDPICAMQACMDGYELVSPYQNGVNDGSDACVDRALLGKIDLIVTTTGNVNVCDAPMLKALKKGAVVSNIGHFDNEIDTAFMRKSWAWEEIKPQVHKVYRDTPAGQSPDLASDDYLILLSEGRLVNLGNATGHPSRIMDGSFANQVLAQIHLYSARFAELPAAQKPGRIRVEVLPKSLDEEVARYMVEGFGGVITRMSDAQAAYLGVPVDGPYKADSYRY
;
A
#
# COMPACT_ATOMS: atom_id res chain seq x y z
N GLY A 1 1.73 7.77 4.12
CA GLY A 1 0.53 7.53 3.30
C GLY A 1 -0.61 6.95 4.10
N TYR A 2 -1.85 7.40 3.84
CA TYR A 2 -3.07 6.89 4.48
C TYR A 2 -4.19 6.60 3.45
N GLY A 3 -3.80 6.16 2.25
CA GLY A 3 -4.67 5.50 1.28
C GLY A 3 -5.04 4.09 1.76
N ASP A 4 -5.62 3.26 0.88
CA ASP A 4 -6.11 1.92 1.26
C ASP A 4 -5.02 1.04 1.88
N VAL A 5 -3.82 1.03 1.27
CA VAL A 5 -2.66 0.28 1.81
C VAL A 5 -2.19 0.85 3.13
N GLY A 6 -2.13 2.17 3.24
CA GLY A 6 -1.72 2.87 4.48
C GLY A 6 -2.68 2.63 5.64
N LYS A 7 -4.00 2.67 5.39
CA LYS A 7 -5.04 2.37 6.39
C LYS A 7 -4.90 0.96 6.95
N GLY A 8 -4.76 -0.03 6.05
CA GLY A 8 -4.57 -1.42 6.45
C GLY A 8 -3.30 -1.63 7.25
N SER A 9 -2.18 -1.04 6.83
CA SER A 9 -0.90 -1.12 7.51
C SER A 9 -0.95 -0.47 8.90
N ALA A 10 -1.53 0.73 9.00
CA ALA A 10 -1.66 1.46 10.26
C ALA A 10 -2.55 0.71 11.27
N ALA A 11 -3.67 0.15 10.80
CA ALA A 11 -4.56 -0.64 11.63
C ALA A 11 -3.87 -1.90 12.16
N SER A 12 -3.14 -2.63 11.30
CA SER A 12 -2.39 -3.82 11.71
C SER A 12 -1.31 -3.50 12.74
N LEU A 13 -0.52 -2.44 12.52
CA LEU A 13 0.52 -2.03 13.47
C LEU A 13 -0.07 -1.62 14.82
N ARG A 14 -1.19 -0.88 14.83
CA ARG A 14 -1.88 -0.50 16.06
C ARG A 14 -2.45 -1.71 16.80
N GLN A 15 -2.96 -2.71 16.08
CA GLN A 15 -3.45 -3.95 16.65
C GLN A 15 -2.33 -4.74 17.36
N GLU A 16 -1.09 -4.67 16.84
CA GLU A 16 0.10 -5.23 17.49
C GLU A 16 0.63 -4.37 18.66
N GLY A 17 -0.09 -3.32 19.04
CA GLY A 17 0.24 -2.48 20.20
C GLY A 17 1.24 -1.34 19.89
N MET A 18 1.51 -1.05 18.64
CA MET A 18 2.40 0.06 18.26
C MET A 18 1.70 1.41 18.37
N ILE A 19 2.46 2.45 18.73
CA ILE A 19 2.03 3.85 18.65
C ILE A 19 2.28 4.29 17.20
N VAL A 20 1.20 4.38 16.43
CA VAL A 20 1.28 4.70 15.00
C VAL A 20 1.03 6.19 14.77
N LYS A 21 1.93 6.83 14.03
CA LYS A 21 1.81 8.21 13.53
C LYS A 21 1.67 8.18 12.02
N ILE A 22 0.88 9.07 11.47
CA ILE A 22 0.62 9.14 10.03
C ILE A 22 1.24 10.41 9.46
N SER A 23 1.89 10.27 8.31
CA SER A 23 2.28 11.38 7.44
C SER A 23 1.53 11.23 6.11
N GLU A 24 0.80 12.26 5.69
CA GLU A 24 -0.07 12.22 4.52
C GLU A 24 -0.10 13.61 3.84
N ILE A 25 -0.21 13.61 2.52
CA ILE A 25 -0.28 14.84 1.71
C ILE A 25 -1.71 15.18 1.27
N ASP A 26 -2.58 14.16 1.11
CA ASP A 26 -3.98 14.37 0.76
C ASP A 26 -4.76 14.81 2.00
N PRO A 27 -5.37 16.02 2.00
CA PRO A 27 -6.08 16.53 3.17
C PRO A 27 -7.30 15.68 3.55
N ILE A 28 -7.92 14.96 2.61
CA ILE A 28 -9.04 14.06 2.90
C ILE A 28 -8.54 12.82 3.65
N CYS A 29 -7.50 12.18 3.14
CA CYS A 29 -6.88 11.03 3.81
C CYS A 29 -6.28 11.44 5.18
N ALA A 30 -5.66 12.61 5.26
CA ALA A 30 -5.13 13.16 6.50
C ALA A 30 -6.23 13.39 7.55
N MET A 31 -7.38 13.96 7.14
CA MET A 31 -8.55 14.12 8.01
C MET A 31 -9.09 12.75 8.47
N GLN A 32 -9.17 11.77 7.58
CA GLN A 32 -9.59 10.41 7.94
C GLN A 32 -8.66 9.79 8.98
N ALA A 33 -7.33 9.95 8.83
CA ALA A 33 -6.36 9.50 9.83
C ALA A 33 -6.62 10.11 11.21
N CYS A 34 -6.88 11.41 11.26
CA CYS A 34 -7.24 12.09 12.51
C CYS A 34 -8.56 11.56 13.11
N MET A 35 -9.58 11.33 12.27
CA MET A 35 -10.86 10.76 12.71
C MET A 35 -10.72 9.35 13.24
N ASP A 36 -9.81 8.56 12.69
CA ASP A 36 -9.47 7.20 13.14
C ASP A 36 -8.58 7.19 14.40
N GLY A 37 -8.25 8.38 14.92
CA GLY A 37 -7.51 8.58 16.17
C GLY A 37 -6.00 8.42 16.04
N TYR A 38 -5.44 8.63 14.85
CA TYR A 38 -3.99 8.70 14.65
C TYR A 38 -3.49 10.14 14.82
N GLU A 39 -2.27 10.27 15.32
CA GLU A 39 -1.55 11.53 15.31
C GLU A 39 -1.00 11.77 13.89
N LEU A 40 -1.43 12.90 13.30
CA LEU A 40 -0.92 13.34 12.02
C LEU A 40 0.36 14.16 12.24
N VAL A 41 1.45 13.75 11.59
CA VAL A 41 2.77 14.37 11.72
C VAL A 41 3.38 14.61 10.35
N SER A 42 4.37 15.48 10.29
CA SER A 42 5.25 15.60 9.12
C SER A 42 6.68 15.22 9.52
N PRO A 43 7.40 14.45 8.67
CA PRO A 43 8.83 14.22 8.87
C PRO A 43 9.67 15.50 8.63
N TYR A 44 9.06 16.56 8.11
CA TYR A 44 9.68 17.84 7.80
C TYR A 44 9.15 18.96 8.67
N GLN A 45 10.02 19.86 9.06
CA GLN A 45 9.66 21.07 9.81
C GLN A 45 8.64 21.88 9.01
N ASN A 46 7.55 22.27 9.67
CA ASN A 46 6.43 23.00 9.06
C ASN A 46 5.83 22.31 7.82
N GLY A 47 6.03 21.01 7.66
CA GLY A 47 5.50 20.24 6.53
C GLY A 47 6.18 20.49 5.19
N VAL A 48 7.34 21.14 5.16
CA VAL A 48 8.02 21.55 3.92
C VAL A 48 9.29 20.72 3.71
N ASN A 49 9.34 19.98 2.60
CA ASN A 49 10.54 19.32 2.12
C ASN A 49 11.25 20.22 1.09
N ASP A 50 12.40 20.79 1.45
CA ASP A 50 13.26 21.55 0.55
C ASP A 50 14.49 20.75 0.07
N GLY A 51 14.56 19.46 0.41
CA GLY A 51 15.63 18.55 0.05
C GLY A 51 16.90 18.69 0.88
N SER A 52 16.93 19.59 1.86
CA SER A 52 18.09 19.78 2.72
C SER A 52 18.06 18.92 3.99
N ASP A 53 19.21 18.61 4.56
CA ASP A 53 19.31 17.93 5.87
C ASP A 53 18.74 18.79 7.02
N ALA A 54 18.52 20.09 6.80
CA ALA A 54 17.99 21.03 7.80
C ALA A 54 16.46 21.02 7.87
N CYS A 55 15.78 20.60 6.80
CA CYS A 55 14.31 20.64 6.78
C CYS A 55 13.65 19.51 7.58
N VAL A 56 14.37 18.43 7.91
CA VAL A 56 13.77 17.29 8.62
C VAL A 56 13.53 17.57 10.10
N ASP A 57 12.43 17.07 10.62
CA ASP A 57 12.16 17.07 12.07
C ASP A 57 12.95 15.94 12.76
N ARG A 58 14.19 16.27 13.17
CA ARG A 58 15.08 15.33 13.87
C ARG A 58 14.53 14.90 15.23
N ALA A 59 13.73 15.74 15.89
CA ALA A 59 13.14 15.40 17.19
C ALA A 59 12.06 14.31 17.04
N LEU A 60 11.31 14.35 15.96
CA LEU A 60 10.36 13.29 15.59
C LEU A 60 11.10 12.05 15.10
N LEU A 61 11.93 12.17 14.05
CA LEU A 61 12.58 11.04 13.38
C LEU A 61 13.52 10.26 14.30
N GLY A 62 14.19 10.95 15.23
CA GLY A 62 15.04 10.32 16.26
C GLY A 62 14.28 9.47 17.28
N LYS A 63 12.96 9.43 17.26
CA LYS A 63 12.12 8.59 18.13
C LYS A 63 11.40 7.46 17.37
N ILE A 64 11.47 7.46 16.05
CA ILE A 64 10.77 6.48 15.22
C ILE A 64 11.53 5.16 15.18
N ASP A 65 10.85 4.08 15.56
CA ASP A 65 11.39 2.71 15.53
C ASP A 65 11.22 2.04 14.17
N LEU A 66 10.13 2.38 13.48
CA LEU A 66 9.75 1.77 12.20
C LEU A 66 9.15 2.81 11.28
N ILE A 67 9.64 2.86 10.04
CA ILE A 67 8.98 3.55 8.93
C ILE A 67 8.40 2.51 7.97
N VAL A 68 7.14 2.74 7.57
CA VAL A 68 6.47 1.98 6.51
C VAL A 68 5.99 2.96 5.44
N THR A 69 6.52 2.85 4.23
CA THR A 69 6.08 3.65 3.10
C THR A 69 4.96 2.94 2.32
N THR A 70 3.91 3.68 1.96
CA THR A 70 2.64 3.13 1.42
C THR A 70 2.01 4.03 0.36
N THR A 71 2.80 4.83 -0.35
CA THR A 71 2.28 5.95 -1.14
C THR A 71 2.22 5.70 -2.64
N GLY A 72 3.01 4.75 -3.15
CA GLY A 72 3.19 4.56 -4.60
C GLY A 72 3.95 5.72 -5.28
N ASN A 73 4.58 6.61 -4.50
CA ASN A 73 5.34 7.76 -4.98
C ASN A 73 6.86 7.45 -4.98
N VAL A 74 7.69 8.44 -5.16
CA VAL A 74 9.14 8.32 -5.21
C VAL A 74 9.81 9.10 -4.08
N ASN A 75 10.86 8.53 -3.49
CA ASN A 75 11.70 9.17 -2.46
C ASN A 75 10.90 9.77 -1.29
N VAL A 76 9.85 9.09 -0.85
CA VAL A 76 9.04 9.53 0.31
C VAL A 76 9.81 9.38 1.62
N CYS A 77 10.73 8.41 1.67
CA CYS A 77 11.75 8.28 2.71
C CYS A 77 13.10 8.61 2.07
N ASP A 78 13.41 9.89 2.01
CA ASP A 78 14.57 10.46 1.32
C ASP A 78 15.86 10.40 2.15
N ALA A 79 16.98 10.80 1.54
CA ALA A 79 18.29 10.80 2.18
C ALA A 79 18.34 11.64 3.48
N PRO A 80 17.77 12.87 3.55
CA PRO A 80 17.69 13.62 4.81
C PRO A 80 16.97 12.87 5.93
N MET A 81 15.82 12.24 5.62
CA MET A 81 15.08 11.42 6.59
C MET A 81 15.90 10.22 7.08
N LEU A 82 16.48 9.45 6.14
CA LEU A 82 17.29 8.27 6.46
C LEU A 82 18.47 8.59 7.39
N LYS A 83 19.12 9.75 7.20
CA LYS A 83 20.18 10.23 8.09
C LYS A 83 19.68 10.63 9.48
N ALA A 84 18.43 11.09 9.58
CA ALA A 84 17.85 11.61 10.82
C ALA A 84 17.17 10.53 11.69
N LEU A 85 16.90 9.35 11.14
CA LEU A 85 16.32 8.24 11.89
C LEU A 85 17.21 7.81 13.05
N LYS A 86 16.60 7.32 14.12
CA LYS A 86 17.37 6.77 15.24
C LYS A 86 18.17 5.54 14.80
N LYS A 87 19.22 5.23 15.56
CA LYS A 87 19.99 4.01 15.37
C LYS A 87 19.12 2.77 15.56
N GLY A 88 19.30 1.78 14.71
CA GLY A 88 18.51 0.55 14.73
C GLY A 88 17.08 0.68 14.21
N ALA A 89 16.67 1.84 13.69
CA ALA A 89 15.34 1.99 13.12
C ALA A 89 15.16 1.06 11.92
N VAL A 90 13.95 0.49 11.81
CA VAL A 90 13.55 -0.37 10.70
C VAL A 90 12.92 0.47 9.60
N VAL A 91 13.30 0.21 8.36
CA VAL A 91 12.75 0.88 7.17
C VAL A 91 12.19 -0.17 6.24
N SER A 92 10.92 -0.02 5.86
CA SER A 92 10.22 -0.96 5.01
C SER A 92 9.28 -0.25 4.05
N ASN A 93 9.00 -0.89 2.93
CA ASN A 93 8.09 -0.42 1.90
C ASN A 93 7.00 -1.47 1.64
N ILE A 94 5.77 -1.02 1.51
CA ILE A 94 4.64 -1.84 1.08
C ILE A 94 3.96 -1.24 -0.18
N GLY A 95 4.49 -0.13 -0.69
CA GLY A 95 4.13 0.41 -2.00
C GLY A 95 4.63 -0.49 -3.13
N HIS A 96 4.07 -0.33 -4.32
CA HIS A 96 4.27 -1.28 -5.41
C HIS A 96 5.72 -1.35 -5.92
N PHE A 97 6.41 -0.22 -6.01
CA PHE A 97 7.80 -0.14 -6.48
C PHE A 97 8.79 0.10 -5.34
N ASP A 98 10.06 -0.20 -5.57
CA ASP A 98 11.17 -0.05 -4.64
C ASP A 98 11.74 1.38 -4.56
N ASN A 99 11.07 2.35 -5.16
CA ASN A 99 11.52 3.74 -5.28
C ASN A 99 10.97 4.69 -4.20
N GLU A 100 10.15 4.21 -3.28
CA GLU A 100 9.64 5.03 -2.18
C GLU A 100 10.72 5.36 -1.14
N ILE A 101 11.68 4.45 -0.97
CA ILE A 101 12.84 4.63 -0.11
C ILE A 101 14.05 4.94 -1.01
N ASP A 102 14.83 5.97 -0.67
CA ASP A 102 16.04 6.30 -1.43
C ASP A 102 17.17 5.28 -1.18
N THR A 103 16.94 4.05 -1.66
CA THR A 103 17.90 2.96 -1.58
C THR A 103 19.13 3.21 -2.45
N ALA A 104 18.99 4.02 -3.52
CA ALA A 104 20.12 4.42 -4.36
C ALA A 104 21.12 5.25 -3.58
N PHE A 105 20.65 6.21 -2.78
CA PHE A 105 21.49 6.95 -1.84
C PHE A 105 22.14 6.01 -0.82
N MET A 106 21.39 5.11 -0.20
CA MET A 106 21.91 4.17 0.79
C MET A 106 23.04 3.31 0.20
N ARG A 107 22.85 2.75 -1.00
CA ARG A 107 23.87 1.92 -1.69
C ARG A 107 25.12 2.69 -2.07
N LYS A 108 24.98 3.97 -2.44
CA LYS A 108 26.11 4.83 -2.80
C LYS A 108 26.91 5.28 -1.59
N SER A 109 26.24 5.46 -0.44
CA SER A 109 26.82 6.15 0.71
C SER A 109 27.27 5.21 1.83
N TRP A 110 26.59 4.08 2.03
CA TRP A 110 26.73 3.28 3.25
C TRP A 110 27.02 1.81 2.96
N ALA A 111 27.72 1.16 3.90
CA ALA A 111 28.00 -0.27 3.83
C ALA A 111 26.76 -1.09 4.20
N TRP A 112 26.58 -2.24 3.54
CA TRP A 112 25.44 -3.14 3.73
C TRP A 112 25.92 -4.52 4.16
N GLU A 113 25.19 -5.14 5.08
CA GLU A 113 25.34 -6.52 5.52
C GLU A 113 24.00 -7.22 5.47
N GLU A 114 23.89 -8.31 4.72
CA GLU A 114 22.70 -9.17 4.79
C GLU A 114 22.81 -10.06 6.03
N ILE A 115 21.96 -9.81 7.03
CA ILE A 115 21.94 -10.56 8.29
C ILE A 115 21.06 -11.81 8.24
N LYS A 116 20.10 -11.83 7.35
CA LYS A 116 19.30 -12.98 6.93
C LYS A 116 18.62 -12.63 5.60
N PRO A 117 18.08 -13.62 4.84
CA PRO A 117 17.45 -13.35 3.56
C PRO A 117 16.44 -12.19 3.64
N GLN A 118 16.60 -11.20 2.75
CA GLN A 118 15.76 -10.00 2.66
C GLN A 118 15.81 -9.05 3.86
N VAL A 119 16.82 -9.16 4.74
CA VAL A 119 17.02 -8.25 5.87
C VAL A 119 18.46 -7.80 5.92
N HIS A 120 18.68 -6.50 5.78
CA HIS A 120 20.00 -5.89 5.74
C HIS A 120 20.17 -4.91 6.90
N LYS A 121 21.36 -4.95 7.54
CA LYS A 121 21.88 -3.80 8.26
C LYS A 121 22.57 -2.87 7.26
N VAL A 122 22.29 -1.59 7.39
CA VAL A 122 22.92 -0.54 6.58
C VAL A 122 23.63 0.41 7.53
N TYR A 123 24.96 0.33 7.55
CA TYR A 123 25.84 1.02 8.49
C TYR A 123 26.15 2.44 8.01
N ARG A 124 25.63 3.44 8.74
CA ARG A 124 25.72 4.86 8.34
C ARG A 124 27.10 5.47 8.58
N ASP A 125 27.87 4.91 9.49
CA ASP A 125 29.23 5.31 9.83
C ASP A 125 30.29 4.67 8.94
N THR A 126 29.91 3.72 8.08
CA THR A 126 30.82 3.01 7.18
C THR A 126 30.48 3.33 5.73
N PRO A 127 31.43 3.89 4.95
CA PRO A 127 31.25 4.16 3.54
C PRO A 127 30.97 2.91 2.71
N ALA A 128 30.21 3.07 1.63
CA ALA A 128 29.93 2.00 0.67
C ALA A 128 31.24 1.40 0.12
N GLY A 129 31.27 0.07 -0.02
CA GLY A 129 32.43 -0.68 -0.50
C GLY A 129 33.50 -0.97 0.56
N GLN A 130 33.30 -0.51 1.79
CA GLN A 130 34.14 -0.87 2.92
C GLN A 130 33.46 -1.95 3.79
N SER A 131 34.26 -2.73 4.51
CA SER A 131 33.70 -3.70 5.47
C SER A 131 33.26 -2.96 6.72
N PRO A 132 31.99 -3.13 7.16
CA PRO A 132 31.50 -2.46 8.36
C PRO A 132 32.13 -3.03 9.62
N ASP A 133 32.26 -2.18 10.65
CA ASP A 133 32.45 -2.66 12.00
C ASP A 133 31.14 -3.25 12.52
N LEU A 134 31.11 -4.58 12.67
CA LEU A 134 29.90 -5.30 13.11
C LEU A 134 29.53 -4.97 14.57
N ALA A 135 30.43 -4.35 15.35
CA ALA A 135 30.11 -3.84 16.67
C ALA A 135 29.49 -2.45 16.66
N SER A 136 29.47 -1.76 15.51
CA SER A 136 28.81 -0.47 15.39
C SER A 136 27.32 -0.58 15.66
N ASP A 137 26.78 0.39 16.39
CA ASP A 137 25.35 0.56 16.65
C ASP A 137 24.67 1.57 15.70
N ASP A 138 25.44 2.24 14.83
CA ASP A 138 24.92 3.25 13.90
C ASP A 138 24.49 2.66 12.56
N TYR A 139 23.45 1.84 12.61
CA TYR A 139 22.86 1.23 11.44
C TYR A 139 21.35 1.46 11.36
N LEU A 140 20.79 1.26 10.18
CA LEU A 140 19.36 1.06 9.93
C LEU A 140 19.13 -0.40 9.55
N ILE A 141 17.92 -0.91 9.79
CA ILE A 141 17.48 -2.22 9.30
C ILE A 141 16.59 -1.99 8.09
N LEU A 142 17.04 -2.40 6.91
CA LEU A 142 16.25 -2.30 5.69
C LEU A 142 15.64 -3.66 5.35
N LEU A 143 14.32 -3.70 5.17
CA LEU A 143 13.59 -4.91 4.80
C LEU A 143 13.39 -4.98 3.28
N SER A 144 13.51 -6.18 2.72
CA SER A 144 13.31 -6.49 1.29
C SER A 144 14.07 -5.58 0.34
N GLU A 145 15.18 -4.97 0.78
CA GLU A 145 15.95 -4.00 0.00
C GLU A 145 15.10 -2.80 -0.50
N GLY A 146 14.05 -2.42 0.22
CA GLY A 146 13.10 -1.38 -0.17
C GLY A 146 11.97 -1.84 -1.08
N ARG A 147 11.95 -3.11 -1.50
CA ARG A 147 10.85 -3.71 -2.26
C ARG A 147 9.67 -4.06 -1.35
N LEU A 148 8.57 -4.58 -1.92
CA LEU A 148 7.36 -4.98 -1.18
C LEU A 148 7.68 -5.94 -0.03
N VAL A 149 7.58 -5.45 1.21
CA VAL A 149 7.88 -6.22 2.42
C VAL A 149 6.94 -7.40 2.62
N ASN A 150 5.68 -7.28 2.21
CA ASN A 150 4.68 -8.35 2.30
C ASN A 150 5.00 -9.55 1.41
N LEU A 151 5.82 -9.40 0.38
CA LEU A 151 6.29 -10.48 -0.49
C LEU A 151 7.70 -10.94 -0.10
N GLY A 152 8.61 -10.02 0.23
CA GLY A 152 9.99 -10.36 0.54
C GLY A 152 10.20 -10.91 1.95
N ASN A 153 9.45 -10.43 2.94
CA ASN A 153 9.60 -10.81 4.35
C ASN A 153 8.35 -11.52 4.93
N ALA A 154 7.30 -11.70 4.12
CA ALA A 154 6.08 -12.40 4.51
C ALA A 154 5.59 -13.29 3.36
N THR A 155 4.38 -13.84 3.49
CA THR A 155 3.83 -14.82 2.53
C THR A 155 2.87 -14.19 1.51
N GLY A 156 2.66 -12.87 1.56
CA GLY A 156 1.63 -12.19 0.77
C GLY A 156 0.21 -12.54 1.23
N HIS A 157 -0.78 -12.27 0.40
CA HIS A 157 -2.17 -12.61 0.69
C HIS A 157 -2.41 -14.13 0.52
N PRO A 158 -3.25 -14.73 1.37
CA PRO A 158 -3.68 -16.12 1.18
C PRO A 158 -4.35 -16.33 -0.18
N SER A 159 -4.07 -17.47 -0.82
CA SER A 159 -4.65 -17.82 -2.14
C SER A 159 -6.16 -17.70 -2.17
N ARG A 160 -6.85 -18.04 -1.07
CA ARG A 160 -8.30 -17.93 -0.93
C ARG A 160 -8.82 -16.49 -1.05
N ILE A 161 -8.03 -15.50 -0.61
CA ILE A 161 -8.35 -14.07 -0.78
C ILE A 161 -8.08 -13.64 -2.22
N MET A 162 -6.94 -14.08 -2.79
CA MET A 162 -6.54 -13.75 -4.14
C MET A 162 -7.45 -14.36 -5.21
N ASP A 163 -8.14 -15.44 -4.89
CA ASP A 163 -9.09 -16.11 -5.79
C ASP A 163 -10.18 -15.15 -6.31
N GLY A 164 -10.74 -14.31 -5.43
CA GLY A 164 -11.69 -13.27 -5.86
C GLY A 164 -11.08 -12.24 -6.82
N SER A 165 -9.83 -11.83 -6.60
CA SER A 165 -9.12 -10.93 -7.51
C SER A 165 -8.87 -11.58 -8.87
N PHE A 166 -8.46 -12.85 -8.89
CA PHE A 166 -8.23 -13.60 -10.13
C PHE A 166 -9.54 -13.85 -10.89
N ALA A 167 -10.63 -14.19 -10.18
CA ALA A 167 -11.94 -14.35 -10.79
C ALA A 167 -12.40 -13.05 -11.48
N ASN A 168 -12.30 -11.90 -10.81
CA ASN A 168 -12.60 -10.61 -11.41
C ASN A 168 -11.72 -10.29 -12.63
N GLN A 169 -10.44 -10.62 -12.59
CA GLN A 169 -9.53 -10.42 -13.74
C GLN A 169 -9.96 -11.27 -14.94
N VAL A 170 -10.33 -12.53 -14.71
CA VAL A 170 -10.81 -13.42 -15.77
C VAL A 170 -12.15 -12.93 -16.33
N LEU A 171 -13.11 -12.56 -15.47
CA LEU A 171 -14.41 -12.04 -15.90
C LEU A 171 -14.25 -10.73 -16.68
N ALA A 172 -13.35 -9.85 -16.27
CA ALA A 172 -13.05 -8.62 -17.00
C ALA A 172 -12.54 -8.92 -18.42
N GLN A 173 -11.66 -9.90 -18.60
CA GLN A 173 -11.18 -10.31 -19.91
C GLN A 173 -12.31 -10.90 -20.78
N ILE A 174 -13.14 -11.77 -20.20
CA ILE A 174 -14.31 -12.36 -20.89
C ILE A 174 -15.28 -11.24 -21.29
N HIS A 175 -15.59 -10.31 -20.39
CA HIS A 175 -16.48 -9.19 -20.64
C HIS A 175 -15.96 -8.30 -21.78
N LEU A 176 -14.69 -7.91 -21.72
CA LEU A 176 -14.07 -7.12 -22.80
C LEU A 176 -14.16 -7.81 -24.14
N TYR A 177 -13.82 -9.10 -24.20
CA TYR A 177 -13.83 -9.85 -25.45
C TYR A 177 -15.25 -10.05 -25.97
N SER A 178 -16.16 -10.57 -25.14
CA SER A 178 -17.53 -10.96 -25.55
C SER A 178 -18.43 -9.75 -25.81
N ALA A 179 -18.43 -8.76 -24.91
CA ALA A 179 -19.35 -7.63 -24.99
C ALA A 179 -18.88 -6.52 -25.94
N ARG A 180 -17.56 -6.45 -26.23
CA ARG A 180 -17.01 -5.29 -26.93
C ARG A 180 -16.18 -5.59 -28.15
N PHE A 181 -15.55 -6.74 -28.23
CA PHE A 181 -14.60 -7.04 -29.31
C PHE A 181 -15.09 -8.12 -30.26
N ALA A 182 -15.84 -9.09 -29.80
CA ALA A 182 -16.22 -10.24 -30.62
C ALA A 182 -17.02 -9.82 -31.87
N GLU A 183 -17.93 -8.86 -31.72
CA GLU A 183 -18.88 -8.44 -32.76
C GLU A 183 -18.39 -7.24 -33.59
N LEU A 184 -17.29 -6.59 -33.22
CA LEU A 184 -16.77 -5.45 -33.96
C LEU A 184 -15.95 -5.85 -35.17
N PRO A 185 -16.15 -5.24 -36.36
CA PRO A 185 -15.23 -5.37 -37.48
C PRO A 185 -13.82 -4.97 -37.08
N ALA A 186 -12.80 -5.68 -37.60
CA ALA A 186 -11.40 -5.47 -37.27
C ALA A 186 -10.96 -3.99 -37.42
N ALA A 187 -11.46 -3.27 -38.43
CA ALA A 187 -11.17 -1.87 -38.67
C ALA A 187 -11.72 -0.91 -37.58
N GLN A 188 -12.70 -1.33 -36.79
CA GLN A 188 -13.32 -0.48 -35.75
C GLN A 188 -12.77 -0.77 -34.34
N LYS A 189 -12.01 -1.86 -34.17
CA LYS A 189 -11.47 -2.27 -32.85
C LYS A 189 -10.52 -1.25 -32.24
N PRO A 190 -9.54 -0.68 -32.97
CA PRO A 190 -8.57 0.25 -32.36
C PRO A 190 -9.17 1.53 -31.78
N GLY A 191 -10.23 2.06 -32.40
CA GLY A 191 -10.89 3.31 -31.97
C GLY A 191 -11.85 3.15 -30.77
N ARG A 192 -12.06 1.93 -30.28
CA ARG A 192 -13.01 1.62 -29.22
C ARG A 192 -12.35 1.16 -27.91
N ILE A 193 -11.02 1.12 -27.87
CA ILE A 193 -10.28 0.76 -26.65
C ILE A 193 -10.35 1.94 -25.69
N ARG A 194 -10.98 1.72 -24.53
CA ARG A 194 -11.05 2.68 -23.43
C ARG A 194 -11.04 1.95 -22.10
N VAL A 195 -10.59 2.62 -21.07
CA VAL A 195 -10.64 2.10 -19.70
C VAL A 195 -12.05 2.21 -19.16
N GLU A 196 -12.59 1.12 -18.64
CA GLU A 196 -13.91 1.06 -18.03
C GLU A 196 -13.84 0.32 -16.70
N VAL A 197 -14.81 0.59 -15.84
CA VAL A 197 -15.00 -0.14 -14.59
C VAL A 197 -15.82 -1.38 -14.88
N LEU A 198 -15.46 -2.51 -14.29
CA LEU A 198 -16.23 -3.75 -14.40
C LEU A 198 -17.66 -3.53 -13.89
N PRO A 199 -18.69 -4.04 -14.58
CA PRO A 199 -20.07 -3.93 -14.11
C PRO A 199 -20.26 -4.51 -12.71
N LYS A 200 -20.99 -3.82 -11.85
CA LYS A 200 -21.22 -4.26 -10.46
C LYS A 200 -21.84 -5.64 -10.34
N SER A 201 -22.66 -6.04 -11.31
CA SER A 201 -23.23 -7.39 -11.33
C SER A 201 -22.18 -8.49 -11.35
N LEU A 202 -21.06 -8.29 -12.04
CA LEU A 202 -19.94 -9.26 -12.08
C LEU A 202 -19.15 -9.26 -10.77
N ASP A 203 -18.87 -8.08 -10.20
CA ASP A 203 -18.25 -7.97 -8.87
C ASP A 203 -19.10 -8.69 -7.82
N GLU A 204 -20.42 -8.48 -7.82
CA GLU A 204 -21.34 -9.10 -6.87
C GLU A 204 -21.45 -10.60 -7.07
N GLU A 205 -21.36 -11.10 -8.30
CA GLU A 205 -21.33 -12.54 -8.58
C GLU A 205 -20.11 -13.21 -7.94
N VAL A 206 -18.91 -12.67 -8.15
CA VAL A 206 -17.70 -13.16 -7.53
C VAL A 206 -17.80 -13.10 -6.00
N ALA A 207 -18.28 -11.99 -5.46
CA ALA A 207 -18.45 -11.82 -4.02
C ALA A 207 -19.41 -12.86 -3.42
N ARG A 208 -20.51 -13.19 -4.08
CA ARG A 208 -21.45 -14.25 -3.63
C ARG A 208 -20.78 -15.60 -3.51
N TYR A 209 -20.04 -16.04 -4.53
CA TYR A 209 -19.31 -17.29 -4.49
C TYR A 209 -18.23 -17.30 -3.40
N MET A 210 -17.54 -16.19 -3.21
CA MET A 210 -16.56 -16.07 -2.13
C MET A 210 -17.20 -16.17 -0.75
N VAL A 211 -18.32 -15.46 -0.51
CA VAL A 211 -19.02 -15.51 0.78
C VAL A 211 -19.51 -16.93 1.08
N GLU A 212 -20.08 -17.62 0.08
CA GLU A 212 -20.47 -19.02 0.21
C GLU A 212 -19.25 -19.92 0.55
N GLY A 213 -18.14 -19.72 -0.19
CA GLY A 213 -16.87 -20.42 0.08
C GLY A 213 -16.29 -20.16 1.47
N PHE A 214 -16.61 -19.04 2.12
CA PHE A 214 -16.28 -18.74 3.51
C PHE A 214 -17.29 -19.31 4.52
N GLY A 215 -18.37 -19.96 4.06
CA GLY A 215 -19.47 -20.44 4.89
C GLY A 215 -20.40 -19.33 5.37
N GLY A 216 -20.34 -18.15 4.75
CA GLY A 216 -21.22 -17.04 5.06
C GLY A 216 -22.60 -17.19 4.43
N VAL A 217 -23.60 -16.49 4.98
CA VAL A 217 -24.97 -16.42 4.45
C VAL A 217 -25.33 -14.96 4.21
N ILE A 218 -25.69 -14.63 2.96
CA ILE A 218 -26.11 -13.28 2.60
C ILE A 218 -27.62 -13.14 2.89
N THR A 219 -28.00 -12.08 3.60
CA THR A 219 -29.42 -11.76 3.84
C THR A 219 -30.06 -11.27 2.55
N ARG A 220 -31.23 -11.81 2.21
CA ARG A 220 -32.02 -11.39 1.07
C ARG A 220 -33.03 -10.32 1.50
N MET A 221 -33.15 -9.24 0.71
CA MET A 221 -34.18 -8.23 0.92
C MET A 221 -35.57 -8.76 0.60
N SER A 222 -36.59 -8.21 1.28
CA SER A 222 -37.97 -8.36 0.84
C SER A 222 -38.28 -7.46 -0.33
N ASP A 223 -39.38 -7.76 -1.09
CA ASP A 223 -39.81 -6.93 -2.20
C ASP A 223 -40.11 -5.49 -1.75
N ALA A 224 -40.68 -5.30 -0.57
CA ALA A 224 -40.93 -3.99 0.02
C ALA A 224 -39.66 -3.18 0.27
N GLN A 225 -38.60 -3.83 0.76
CA GLN A 225 -37.28 -3.19 0.98
C GLN A 225 -36.61 -2.83 -0.34
N ALA A 226 -36.68 -3.72 -1.33
CA ALA A 226 -36.12 -3.48 -2.65
C ALA A 226 -36.84 -2.31 -3.35
N ALA A 227 -38.18 -2.29 -3.29
CA ALA A 227 -39.01 -1.20 -3.83
C ALA A 227 -38.70 0.15 -3.15
N TYR A 228 -38.51 0.16 -1.82
CA TYR A 228 -38.17 1.37 -1.07
C TYR A 228 -36.78 1.95 -1.48
N LEU A 229 -35.81 1.09 -1.69
CA LEU A 229 -34.46 1.48 -2.11
C LEU A 229 -34.35 1.75 -3.63
N GLY A 230 -35.36 1.32 -4.43
CA GLY A 230 -35.32 1.45 -5.87
C GLY A 230 -34.26 0.56 -6.56
N VAL A 231 -33.96 -0.60 -5.97
CA VAL A 231 -32.97 -1.58 -6.49
C VAL A 231 -33.65 -2.95 -6.68
N PRO A 232 -33.13 -3.83 -7.56
CA PRO A 232 -33.60 -5.21 -7.66
C PRO A 232 -33.36 -6.01 -6.38
N VAL A 233 -34.23 -6.99 -6.08
CA VAL A 233 -34.09 -7.87 -4.90
C VAL A 233 -32.75 -8.64 -4.91
N ASP A 234 -32.27 -9.02 -6.08
CA ASP A 234 -31.07 -9.83 -6.29
C ASP A 234 -29.87 -9.02 -6.79
N GLY A 235 -29.95 -7.67 -6.75
CA GLY A 235 -28.88 -6.75 -7.15
C GLY A 235 -28.91 -6.36 -8.64
N PRO A 236 -27.98 -5.54 -9.11
CA PRO A 236 -26.91 -4.94 -8.30
C PRO A 236 -27.46 -3.92 -7.28
N TYR A 237 -26.85 -3.91 -6.10
CA TYR A 237 -27.30 -3.07 -4.98
C TYR A 237 -26.74 -1.66 -5.00
N LYS A 238 -25.72 -1.42 -5.81
CA LYS A 238 -25.05 -0.12 -5.97
C LYS A 238 -24.90 0.22 -7.45
N ALA A 239 -24.88 1.50 -7.76
CA ALA A 239 -24.55 1.98 -9.11
C ALA A 239 -23.10 1.60 -9.49
N ASP A 240 -22.81 1.44 -10.78
CA ASP A 240 -21.48 1.10 -11.28
C ASP A 240 -20.39 2.10 -10.84
N SER A 241 -20.75 3.35 -10.61
CA SER A 241 -19.86 4.41 -10.14
C SER A 241 -19.54 4.34 -8.63
N TYR A 242 -20.25 3.52 -7.86
CA TYR A 242 -20.04 3.44 -6.40
C TYR A 242 -18.69 2.79 -6.09
N ARG A 243 -17.97 3.37 -5.10
CA ARG A 243 -16.74 2.84 -4.52
C ARG A 243 -17.02 2.41 -3.09
N TYR A 244 -16.60 1.18 -2.75
CA TYR A 244 -16.71 0.64 -1.39
C TYR A 244 -15.63 1.19 -0.48
#